data_d0f38fc63781ee9f4321f46e147fd2e8
#
_entry.id   d0f38fc63781ee9f4321f46e147fd2e8
#
_cell.length_a   1.000
_cell.length_b   1.000
_cell.length_c   1.000
_cell.angle_alpha   90.00
_cell.angle_beta   90.00
_cell.angle_gamma   90.00
#
_symmetry.space_group_name_H-M   'P 1'
#
loop_
_entity.id
_entity.type
_entity.pdbx_description
1 polymer ?
#
loop_
_entity_poly.entity_id
_entity_poly.type
_entity_poly.pdbx_seq_one_letter_code
_entity_poly.pdbx_strand_id
1 'polypeptide(L)'
;AIVGGLYAAGLTPAEIEKEMLEVDWDDIFSDNPKPLQQPYRLRKDASKYIQGVEAGYTLDKIHIPQGVIAGQKLIIALNKILLPMLSVDDFDRLPIPFRAVTTDVVTGERIDIASGNLTKAIMASMAIPGVFAPVEIDNHILVDGGVVANLSIETARELGAERIIAIDVSSPLSGRDELKTLVDITKQVLAIYGRRNHLYQLSLLKENDILITLGLEGFSNMNFKKAKTLIDEGELYASQVKADLLPMVASEEEYRQAKSFVSARKKPKELIVDYIEIKAPKKIPPPLIEGKINITPGEKLDIDTLEQDITNLYATGLFERIDYTITQMDENHGLTIAPVKKPWGPNYLYIGAQADSTRDFNPMLRY
;
A
#
# COMPACT_ATOMS: atom_id res chain seq x y z
N ALA A 1 1.12 2.62 7.66
CA ALA A 1 0.58 1.28 7.40
C ALA A 1 1.66 0.24 7.06
N ILE A 2 2.55 0.50 6.08
CA ILE A 2 3.59 -0.47 5.66
C ILE A 2 4.42 -0.94 6.86
N VAL A 3 5.11 -0.04 7.56
CA VAL A 3 5.97 -0.37 8.69
C VAL A 3 5.22 -1.16 9.77
N GLY A 4 3.99 -0.73 10.11
CA GLY A 4 3.15 -1.42 11.10
C GLY A 4 2.78 -2.84 10.67
N GLY A 5 2.40 -3.02 9.40
CA GLY A 5 2.06 -4.34 8.84
C GLY A 5 3.26 -5.29 8.78
N LEU A 6 4.44 -4.79 8.37
CA LEU A 6 5.68 -5.58 8.36
C LEU A 6 6.12 -5.97 9.78
N TYR A 7 6.01 -5.05 10.74
CA TYR A 7 6.30 -5.33 12.15
C TYR A 7 5.32 -6.36 12.73
N ALA A 8 4.04 -6.21 12.42
CA ALA A 8 3.00 -7.17 12.81
C ALA A 8 3.22 -8.57 12.23
N ALA A 9 3.75 -8.65 11.02
CA ALA A 9 4.19 -9.89 10.37
C ALA A 9 5.44 -10.53 11.02
N GLY A 10 6.02 -9.86 12.03
CA GLY A 10 7.15 -10.37 12.81
C GLY A 10 8.53 -9.99 12.26
N LEU A 11 8.63 -9.04 11.34
CA LEU A 11 9.91 -8.49 10.92
C LEU A 11 10.52 -7.66 12.04
N THR A 12 11.80 -7.81 12.27
CA THR A 12 12.56 -6.96 13.19
C THR A 12 12.76 -5.57 12.58
N PRO A 13 13.02 -4.52 13.40
CA PRO A 13 13.33 -3.18 12.86
C PRO A 13 14.46 -3.19 11.82
N ALA A 14 15.53 -3.97 12.04
CA ALA A 14 16.63 -4.08 11.10
C ALA A 14 16.22 -4.75 9.76
N GLU A 15 15.33 -5.75 9.79
CA GLU A 15 14.78 -6.36 8.59
C GLU A 15 13.88 -5.36 7.85
N ILE A 16 13.03 -4.61 8.56
CA ILE A 16 12.19 -3.58 7.95
C ILE A 16 13.05 -2.48 7.31
N GLU A 17 14.09 -1.99 8.01
CA GLU A 17 15.02 -1.01 7.47
C GLU A 17 15.66 -1.52 6.18
N LYS A 18 16.17 -2.75 6.19
CA LYS A 18 16.78 -3.38 5.01
C LYS A 18 15.82 -3.40 3.83
N GLU A 19 14.60 -3.94 4.03
CA GLU A 19 13.58 -4.00 2.98
C GLU A 19 13.24 -2.59 2.45
N MET A 20 13.07 -1.60 3.34
CA MET A 20 12.75 -0.23 2.93
C MET A 20 13.86 0.46 2.13
N LEU A 21 15.13 0.12 2.38
CA LEU A 21 16.29 0.70 1.68
C LEU A 21 16.62 -0.04 0.37
N GLU A 22 16.29 -1.33 0.25
CA GLU A 22 16.51 -2.12 -0.97
C GLU A 22 15.45 -1.89 -2.05
N VAL A 23 14.29 -1.37 -1.69
CA VAL A 23 13.20 -1.07 -2.61
C VAL A 23 13.52 0.11 -3.51
N ASP A 24 13.39 -0.06 -4.83
CA ASP A 24 13.39 1.04 -5.80
C ASP A 24 12.04 1.76 -5.80
N TRP A 25 11.90 2.76 -4.92
CA TRP A 25 10.66 3.51 -4.76
C TRP A 25 10.25 4.29 -6.01
N ASP A 26 11.20 4.76 -6.82
CA ASP A 26 10.88 5.44 -8.08
C ASP A 26 10.22 4.47 -9.06
N ASP A 27 10.73 3.25 -9.16
CA ASP A 27 10.15 2.21 -10.02
C ASP A 27 8.76 1.79 -9.49
N ILE A 28 8.62 1.59 -8.18
CA ILE A 28 7.35 1.22 -7.54
C ILE A 28 6.26 2.28 -7.78
N PHE A 29 6.58 3.56 -7.57
CA PHE A 29 5.59 4.64 -7.74
C PHE A 29 5.38 5.05 -9.19
N SER A 30 6.28 4.69 -10.11
CA SER A 30 6.00 4.83 -11.54
C SER A 30 4.86 3.93 -11.99
N ASP A 31 4.70 2.79 -11.30
CA ASP A 31 3.69 1.74 -11.53
C ASP A 31 3.57 1.25 -13.01
N ASN A 32 4.54 1.64 -13.84
CA ASN A 32 4.56 1.28 -15.24
C ASN A 32 5.36 -0.02 -15.44
N PRO A 33 4.84 -1.00 -16.20
CA PRO A 33 5.62 -2.17 -16.58
C PRO A 33 6.88 -1.77 -17.38
N LYS A 34 7.98 -2.50 -17.18
CA LYS A 34 9.22 -2.25 -17.94
C LYS A 34 8.94 -2.39 -19.46
N PRO A 35 9.60 -1.59 -20.32
CA PRO A 35 9.32 -1.59 -21.76
C PRO A 35 9.33 -2.98 -22.41
N LEU A 36 10.24 -3.86 -21.99
CA LEU A 36 10.34 -5.22 -22.53
C LEU A 36 9.15 -6.13 -22.16
N GLN A 37 8.44 -5.82 -21.09
CA GLN A 37 7.26 -6.57 -20.62
C GLN A 37 5.98 -6.13 -21.32
N GLN A 38 5.98 -4.93 -21.91
CA GLN A 38 4.82 -4.39 -22.61
C GLN A 38 4.64 -4.99 -24.00
N PRO A 39 3.40 -5.15 -24.50
CA PRO A 39 3.12 -5.47 -25.89
C PRO A 39 3.83 -4.49 -26.83
N TYR A 40 4.30 -5.00 -27.97
CA TYR A 40 5.08 -4.21 -28.94
C TYR A 40 4.45 -2.86 -29.29
N ARG A 41 3.12 -2.83 -29.45
CA ARG A 41 2.38 -1.59 -29.74
C ARG A 41 2.55 -0.55 -28.63
N LEU A 42 2.33 -0.93 -27.38
CA LEU A 42 2.46 -0.02 -26.24
C LEU A 42 3.90 0.47 -26.08
N ARG A 43 4.87 -0.42 -26.25
CA ARG A 43 6.30 -0.10 -26.18
C ARG A 43 6.74 0.89 -27.26
N LYS A 44 6.29 0.69 -28.51
CA LYS A 44 6.60 1.57 -29.63
C LYS A 44 6.06 2.98 -29.40
N ASP A 45 4.89 3.09 -28.81
CA ASP A 45 4.27 4.38 -28.55
C ASP A 45 4.93 5.08 -27.36
N ALA A 46 5.25 4.35 -26.28
CA ALA A 46 5.99 4.88 -25.13
C ALA A 46 7.37 5.45 -25.51
N SER A 47 8.03 4.89 -26.56
CA SER A 47 9.32 5.40 -27.04
C SER A 47 9.22 6.71 -27.83
N LYS A 48 8.04 7.06 -28.33
CA LYS A 48 7.84 8.25 -29.17
C LYS A 48 7.24 9.43 -28.47
N TYR A 49 6.49 9.19 -27.40
CA TYR A 49 5.71 10.22 -26.73
C TYR A 49 5.98 10.20 -25.23
N ILE A 50 6.08 11.39 -24.64
CA ILE A 50 6.01 11.52 -23.19
C ILE A 50 4.61 11.07 -22.81
N GLN A 51 4.52 9.96 -22.05
CA GLN A 51 3.23 9.41 -21.64
C GLN A 51 2.51 10.45 -20.77
N GLY A 52 1.31 10.81 -21.21
CA GLY A 52 0.40 11.67 -20.49
C GLY A 52 -0.62 10.85 -19.70
N VAL A 53 -1.78 11.43 -19.49
CA VAL A 53 -2.88 10.82 -18.75
C VAL A 53 -3.65 9.85 -19.66
N GLU A 54 -3.89 8.63 -19.18
CA GLU A 54 -4.86 7.71 -19.76
C GLU A 54 -6.25 8.08 -19.24
N ALA A 55 -7.21 8.24 -20.11
CA ALA A 55 -8.62 8.39 -19.76
C ALA A 55 -9.45 7.38 -20.55
N GLY A 56 -10.57 6.98 -20.00
CA GLY A 56 -11.56 6.20 -20.75
C GLY A 56 -12.61 7.10 -21.37
N TYR A 57 -13.31 6.60 -22.37
CA TYR A 57 -14.48 7.31 -22.87
C TYR A 57 -15.61 6.36 -23.26
N THR A 58 -16.81 6.84 -23.05
CA THR A 58 -18.05 6.30 -23.56
C THR A 58 -18.69 7.36 -24.47
N LEU A 59 -19.75 7.01 -25.18
CA LEU A 59 -20.41 7.96 -26.09
C LEU A 59 -20.85 9.26 -25.43
N ASP A 60 -21.05 9.26 -24.11
CA ASP A 60 -21.61 10.34 -23.32
C ASP A 60 -20.65 10.91 -22.26
N LYS A 61 -19.56 10.21 -21.91
CA LYS A 61 -18.69 10.60 -20.79
C LYS A 61 -17.22 10.26 -21.01
N ILE A 62 -16.36 11.11 -20.45
CA ILE A 62 -14.95 10.83 -20.23
C ILE A 62 -14.79 10.30 -18.79
N HIS A 63 -14.09 9.19 -18.64
CA HIS A 63 -13.81 8.56 -17.38
C HIS A 63 -12.33 8.75 -17.03
N ILE A 64 -12.06 9.37 -15.90
CA ILE A 64 -10.69 9.60 -15.39
C ILE A 64 -10.38 8.53 -14.34
N PRO A 65 -9.15 7.99 -14.28
CA PRO A 65 -8.72 7.12 -13.18
C PRO A 65 -8.98 7.77 -11.81
N GLN A 66 -9.34 6.95 -10.83
CA GLN A 66 -9.62 7.41 -9.47
C GLN A 66 -8.34 7.76 -8.67
N GLY A 67 -7.17 7.35 -9.17
CA GLY A 67 -5.86 7.64 -8.61
C GLY A 67 -4.80 7.67 -9.71
N VAL A 68 -3.67 8.31 -9.44
CA VAL A 68 -2.55 8.37 -10.38
C VAL A 68 -1.77 7.05 -10.38
N ILE A 69 -1.72 6.37 -9.23
CA ILE A 69 -0.97 5.13 -8.98
C ILE A 69 -1.98 4.04 -8.60
N ALA A 70 -2.02 2.96 -9.38
CA ALA A 70 -2.84 1.78 -9.07
C ALA A 70 -2.21 0.91 -7.98
N GLY A 71 -0.90 0.96 -7.82
CA GLY A 71 -0.12 0.30 -6.76
C GLY A 71 0.27 -1.13 -7.07
N GLN A 72 0.22 -1.58 -8.33
CA GLN A 72 0.53 -2.98 -8.69
C GLN A 72 1.93 -3.42 -8.26
N LYS A 73 2.94 -2.59 -8.52
CA LYS A 73 4.32 -2.94 -8.14
C LYS A 73 4.50 -2.98 -6.62
N LEU A 74 3.80 -2.11 -5.90
CA LEU A 74 3.82 -2.13 -4.44
C LEU A 74 3.14 -3.38 -3.88
N ILE A 75 2.02 -3.82 -4.46
CA ILE A 75 1.35 -5.08 -4.10
C ILE A 75 2.31 -6.26 -4.28
N ILE A 76 3.02 -6.32 -5.40
CA ILE A 76 4.01 -7.37 -5.67
C ILE A 76 5.12 -7.35 -4.61
N ALA A 77 5.72 -6.18 -4.35
CA ALA A 77 6.79 -6.04 -3.36
C ALA A 77 6.32 -6.41 -1.94
N LEU A 78 5.15 -5.94 -1.52
CA LEU A 78 4.60 -6.28 -0.21
C LEU A 78 4.26 -7.76 -0.09
N ASN A 79 3.66 -8.38 -1.09
CA ASN A 79 3.35 -9.80 -1.08
C ASN A 79 4.62 -10.68 -1.01
N LYS A 80 5.71 -10.25 -1.63
CA LYS A 80 7.00 -10.93 -1.51
C LYS A 80 7.50 -10.94 -0.07
N ILE A 81 7.52 -9.77 0.56
CA ILE A 81 7.99 -9.62 1.95
C ILE A 81 7.05 -10.34 2.91
N LEU A 82 5.74 -10.26 2.68
CA LEU A 82 4.69 -10.82 3.52
C LEU A 82 4.33 -12.27 3.20
N LEU A 83 5.04 -12.94 2.26
CA LEU A 83 4.72 -14.28 1.80
C LEU A 83 4.38 -15.28 2.93
N PRO A 84 5.13 -15.32 4.05
CA PRO A 84 4.82 -16.24 5.15
C PRO A 84 3.47 -15.97 5.83
N MET A 85 2.93 -14.75 5.69
CA MET A 85 1.70 -14.28 6.33
C MET A 85 0.51 -14.16 5.37
N LEU A 86 0.68 -14.43 4.07
CA LEU A 86 -0.39 -14.30 3.07
C LEU A 86 -1.58 -15.24 3.32
N SER A 87 -1.38 -16.34 4.06
CA SER A 87 -2.45 -17.27 4.44
C SER A 87 -3.09 -16.96 5.79
N VAL A 88 -2.64 -15.90 6.48
CA VAL A 88 -3.22 -15.48 7.77
C VAL A 88 -4.36 -14.50 7.50
N ASP A 89 -5.58 -14.98 7.66
CA ASP A 89 -6.78 -14.18 7.42
C ASP A 89 -7.15 -13.29 8.61
N ASP A 90 -6.93 -13.74 9.84
CA ASP A 90 -7.23 -13.01 11.07
C ASP A 90 -5.99 -12.30 11.60
N PHE A 91 -6.01 -10.95 11.64
CA PHE A 91 -4.85 -10.15 12.04
C PHE A 91 -4.53 -10.20 13.54
N ASP A 92 -5.42 -10.76 14.37
CA ASP A 92 -5.11 -11.08 15.77
C ASP A 92 -4.23 -12.33 15.88
N ARG A 93 -4.15 -13.13 14.82
CA ARG A 93 -3.28 -14.31 14.73
C ARG A 93 -1.91 -14.02 14.12
N LEU A 94 -1.65 -12.80 13.67
CA LEU A 94 -0.31 -12.36 13.30
C LEU A 94 0.65 -12.47 14.51
N PRO A 95 1.96 -12.49 14.30
CA PRO A 95 2.94 -12.42 15.38
C PRO A 95 2.68 -11.30 16.39
N ILE A 96 2.22 -10.15 15.92
CA ILE A 96 1.73 -9.04 16.73
C ILE A 96 0.34 -8.66 16.19
N PRO A 97 -0.70 -8.57 17.03
CA PRO A 97 -2.04 -8.14 16.57
C PRO A 97 -1.99 -6.80 15.84
N PHE A 98 -2.75 -6.69 14.76
CA PHE A 98 -2.68 -5.54 13.86
C PHE A 98 -4.06 -5.04 13.44
N ARG A 99 -4.17 -3.74 13.25
CA ARG A 99 -5.30 -3.11 12.56
C ARG A 99 -4.79 -2.16 11.49
N ALA A 100 -5.32 -2.27 10.29
CA ALA A 100 -5.12 -1.28 9.24
C ALA A 100 -6.29 -0.29 9.30
N VAL A 101 -6.01 0.93 9.77
CA VAL A 101 -7.03 1.97 9.90
C VAL A 101 -7.24 2.64 8.57
N THR A 102 -8.49 2.75 8.14
CA THR A 102 -8.90 3.30 6.85
C THR A 102 -10.09 4.26 7.02
N THR A 103 -10.40 4.99 5.96
CA THR A 103 -11.57 5.85 5.87
C THR A 103 -12.47 5.33 4.74
N ASP A 104 -13.73 5.03 5.03
CA ASP A 104 -14.73 4.81 3.99
C ASP A 104 -15.19 6.15 3.41
N VAL A 105 -14.95 6.38 2.12
CA VAL A 105 -15.29 7.66 1.46
C VAL A 105 -16.79 7.83 1.23
N VAL A 106 -17.58 6.76 1.34
CA VAL A 106 -19.03 6.81 1.18
C VAL A 106 -19.72 7.33 2.45
N THR A 107 -19.27 6.83 3.61
CA THR A 107 -19.85 7.17 4.92
C THR A 107 -19.07 8.24 5.66
N GLY A 108 -17.78 8.39 5.37
CA GLY A 108 -16.83 9.23 6.12
C GLY A 108 -16.40 8.61 7.43
N GLU A 109 -16.72 7.34 7.67
CA GLU A 109 -16.41 6.63 8.92
C GLU A 109 -15.02 5.98 8.89
N ARG A 110 -14.45 5.78 10.08
CA ARG A 110 -13.26 4.96 10.30
C ARG A 110 -13.63 3.48 10.15
N ILE A 111 -12.85 2.75 9.36
CA ILE A 111 -12.94 1.30 9.25
C ILE A 111 -11.58 0.70 9.66
N ASP A 112 -11.61 -0.08 10.73
CA ASP A 112 -10.43 -0.78 11.26
C ASP A 112 -10.40 -2.20 10.71
N ILE A 113 -9.59 -2.45 9.68
CA ILE A 113 -9.51 -3.75 9.03
C ILE A 113 -8.74 -4.70 9.97
N ALA A 114 -9.41 -5.78 10.36
CA ALA A 114 -8.92 -6.80 11.30
C ALA A 114 -8.65 -8.17 10.64
N SER A 115 -9.05 -8.33 9.39
CA SER A 115 -9.00 -9.64 8.72
C SER A 115 -8.89 -9.50 7.20
N GLY A 116 -8.69 -10.61 6.52
CA GLY A 116 -8.57 -10.69 5.07
C GLY A 116 -7.13 -10.60 4.56
N ASN A 117 -6.95 -10.10 3.35
CA ASN A 117 -5.62 -9.98 2.77
C ASN A 117 -4.83 -8.82 3.41
N LEU A 118 -3.75 -9.13 4.12
CA LEU A 118 -2.92 -8.16 4.83
C LEU A 118 -2.33 -7.09 3.90
N THR A 119 -1.84 -7.49 2.73
CA THR A 119 -1.32 -6.54 1.72
C THR A 119 -2.40 -5.57 1.27
N LYS A 120 -3.60 -6.08 0.99
CA LYS A 120 -4.74 -5.26 0.57
C LYS A 120 -5.19 -4.29 1.67
N ALA A 121 -5.16 -4.71 2.93
CA ALA A 121 -5.44 -3.87 4.09
C ALA A 121 -4.39 -2.75 4.25
N ILE A 122 -3.10 -3.06 4.09
CA ILE A 122 -2.02 -2.07 4.09
C ILE A 122 -2.20 -1.07 2.95
N MET A 123 -2.51 -1.55 1.74
CA MET A 123 -2.76 -0.69 0.58
C MET A 123 -3.93 0.25 0.81
N ALA A 124 -5.03 -0.21 1.40
CA ALA A 124 -6.18 0.62 1.74
C ALA A 124 -5.81 1.71 2.75
N SER A 125 -5.06 1.35 3.80
CA SER A 125 -4.65 2.28 4.87
C SER A 125 -3.61 3.32 4.43
N MET A 126 -2.99 3.15 3.28
CA MET A 126 -2.05 4.12 2.71
C MET A 126 -2.53 4.77 1.40
N ALA A 127 -3.77 4.51 1.02
CA ALA A 127 -4.34 5.03 -0.23
C ALA A 127 -4.66 6.53 -0.10
N ILE A 128 -3.63 7.38 -0.17
CA ILE A 128 -3.78 8.85 -0.11
C ILE A 128 -4.66 9.33 -1.26
N PRO A 129 -5.79 10.02 -0.97
CA PRO A 129 -6.70 10.50 -2.00
C PRO A 129 -6.01 11.35 -3.06
N GLY A 130 -6.28 11.05 -4.34
CA GLY A 130 -5.67 11.72 -5.49
C GLY A 130 -4.27 11.23 -5.86
N VAL A 131 -3.60 10.43 -5.02
CA VAL A 131 -2.32 9.78 -5.33
C VAL A 131 -2.57 8.33 -5.70
N PHE A 132 -3.12 7.55 -4.77
CA PHE A 132 -3.47 6.15 -5.00
C PHE A 132 -4.95 5.99 -5.32
N ALA A 133 -5.26 4.95 -6.10
CA ALA A 133 -6.63 4.51 -6.29
C ALA A 133 -7.21 4.01 -4.96
N PRO A 134 -8.49 4.30 -4.65
CA PRO A 134 -9.18 3.70 -3.51
C PRO A 134 -9.19 2.17 -3.59
N VAL A 135 -9.27 1.52 -2.44
CA VAL A 135 -9.31 0.05 -2.35
C VAL A 135 -10.68 -0.40 -1.90
N GLU A 136 -11.31 -1.29 -2.67
CA GLU A 136 -12.60 -1.88 -2.29
C GLU A 136 -12.38 -3.13 -1.42
N ILE A 137 -12.94 -3.12 -0.21
CA ILE A 137 -12.96 -4.27 0.72
C ILE A 137 -14.37 -4.34 1.32
N ASP A 138 -15.01 -5.50 1.25
CA ASP A 138 -16.32 -5.79 1.86
C ASP A 138 -17.40 -4.73 1.55
N ASN A 139 -17.45 -4.30 0.30
CA ASN A 139 -18.37 -3.27 -0.21
C ASN A 139 -18.13 -1.85 0.32
N HIS A 140 -16.99 -1.59 0.98
CA HIS A 140 -16.51 -0.27 1.34
C HIS A 140 -15.50 0.24 0.32
N ILE A 141 -15.53 1.53 0.03
CA ILE A 141 -14.54 2.22 -0.80
C ILE A 141 -13.59 2.94 0.16
N LEU A 142 -12.40 2.36 0.34
CA LEU A 142 -11.48 2.73 1.41
C LEU A 142 -10.31 3.56 0.88
N VAL A 143 -9.96 4.58 1.65
CA VAL A 143 -8.77 5.42 1.47
C VAL A 143 -7.98 5.50 2.78
N ASP A 144 -6.86 6.24 2.77
CA ASP A 144 -5.98 6.46 3.91
C ASP A 144 -6.75 6.84 5.18
N GLY A 145 -6.44 6.13 6.27
CA GLY A 145 -7.03 6.38 7.58
C GLY A 145 -6.67 7.73 8.18
N GLY A 146 -5.59 8.35 7.71
CA GLY A 146 -5.15 9.68 8.16
C GLY A 146 -6.18 10.79 7.93
N VAL A 147 -7.19 10.56 7.08
CA VAL A 147 -8.31 11.49 6.88
C VAL A 147 -9.16 11.61 8.16
N VAL A 148 -9.42 10.49 8.85
CA VAL A 148 -10.32 10.46 10.04
C VAL A 148 -9.61 10.10 11.34
N ALA A 149 -8.48 9.38 11.32
CA ALA A 149 -7.78 8.92 12.52
C ALA A 149 -6.27 8.73 12.26
N ASN A 150 -5.53 9.83 12.09
CA ASN A 150 -4.11 9.76 11.71
C ASN A 150 -3.22 9.05 12.75
N LEU A 151 -3.47 9.23 14.06
CA LEU A 151 -2.73 8.57 15.15
C LEU A 151 -3.36 7.28 15.66
N SER A 152 -4.62 7.03 15.38
CA SER A 152 -5.35 5.79 15.73
C SER A 152 -5.28 5.38 17.22
N ILE A 153 -5.24 6.37 18.14
CA ILE A 153 -5.21 6.13 19.59
C ILE A 153 -6.47 5.39 20.05
N GLU A 154 -7.62 5.78 19.49
CA GLU A 154 -8.91 5.16 19.79
C GLU A 154 -8.91 3.67 19.41
N THR A 155 -8.46 3.32 18.21
CA THR A 155 -8.31 1.92 17.76
C THR A 155 -7.45 1.11 18.72
N ALA A 156 -6.32 1.66 19.17
CA ALA A 156 -5.44 0.97 20.12
C ALA A 156 -6.14 0.75 21.47
N ARG A 157 -6.93 1.72 21.97
CA ARG A 157 -7.74 1.56 23.20
C ARG A 157 -8.83 0.51 23.04
N GLU A 158 -9.51 0.48 21.91
CA GLU A 158 -10.54 -0.53 21.61
C GLU A 158 -9.95 -1.95 21.55
N LEU A 159 -8.69 -2.09 21.15
CA LEU A 159 -7.92 -3.34 21.23
C LEU A 159 -7.47 -3.71 22.65
N GLY A 160 -7.77 -2.87 23.66
CA GLY A 160 -7.44 -3.12 25.05
C GLY A 160 -6.04 -2.63 25.48
N ALA A 161 -5.39 -1.77 24.70
CA ALA A 161 -4.09 -1.22 25.09
C ALA A 161 -4.19 -0.39 26.36
N GLU A 162 -3.50 -0.82 27.43
CA GLU A 162 -3.41 -0.11 28.68
C GLU A 162 -2.45 1.09 28.60
N ARG A 163 -1.38 0.93 27.85
CA ARG A 163 -0.35 1.95 27.57
C ARG A 163 -0.13 2.07 26.08
N ILE A 164 0.03 3.29 25.60
CA ILE A 164 0.23 3.58 24.17
C ILE A 164 1.54 4.32 23.98
N ILE A 165 2.32 3.89 22.99
CA ILE A 165 3.41 4.66 22.42
C ILE A 165 2.88 5.20 21.08
N ALA A 166 2.59 6.49 21.05
CA ALA A 166 2.12 7.18 19.86
C ALA A 166 3.29 7.83 19.13
N ILE A 167 3.46 7.52 17.85
CA ILE A 167 4.49 8.13 17.00
C ILE A 167 3.79 9.07 16.03
N ASP A 168 3.95 10.36 16.28
CA ASP A 168 3.33 11.41 15.47
C ASP A 168 4.29 11.83 14.35
N VAL A 169 3.92 11.45 13.14
CA VAL A 169 4.62 11.79 11.89
C VAL A 169 3.81 12.81 11.05
N SER A 170 2.87 13.50 11.66
CA SER A 170 2.05 14.48 10.98
C SER A 170 2.87 15.68 10.52
N SER A 171 2.56 16.18 9.31
CA SER A 171 3.19 17.39 8.78
C SER A 171 2.39 18.63 9.22
N PRO A 172 3.07 19.76 9.47
CA PRO A 172 2.37 21.02 9.71
C PRO A 172 1.58 21.46 8.47
N LEU A 173 0.62 22.37 8.67
CA LEU A 173 -0.09 22.98 7.54
C LEU A 173 0.89 23.82 6.72
N SER A 174 0.69 23.79 5.39
CA SER A 174 1.51 24.58 4.46
C SER A 174 1.39 26.09 4.72
N GLY A 175 2.51 26.77 4.59
CA GLY A 175 2.57 28.22 4.68
C GLY A 175 1.92 28.92 3.49
N ARG A 176 1.66 30.22 3.64
CA ARG A 176 1.00 31.05 2.61
C ARG A 176 1.68 30.97 1.24
N ASP A 177 3.01 30.91 1.24
CA ASP A 177 3.81 30.95 0.00
C ASP A 177 3.78 29.62 -0.78
N GLU A 178 3.31 28.55 -0.16
CA GLU A 178 3.15 27.22 -0.76
C GLU A 178 1.78 27.01 -1.39
N LEU A 179 0.78 27.84 -1.05
CA LEU A 179 -0.60 27.72 -1.50
C LEU A 179 -0.84 28.48 -2.80
N LYS A 180 -0.31 28.00 -3.92
CA LYS A 180 -0.30 28.68 -5.22
C LYS A 180 -1.28 28.09 -6.23
N THR A 181 -1.60 26.82 -6.11
CA THR A 181 -2.42 26.09 -7.09
C THR A 181 -3.71 25.54 -6.47
N LEU A 182 -4.69 25.18 -7.32
CA LEU A 182 -5.90 24.47 -6.86
C LEU A 182 -5.56 23.19 -6.11
N VAL A 183 -4.51 22.47 -6.55
CA VAL A 183 -4.05 21.25 -5.91
C VAL A 183 -3.54 21.54 -4.51
N ASP A 184 -2.74 22.60 -4.33
CA ASP A 184 -2.22 23.00 -3.01
C ASP A 184 -3.34 23.37 -2.05
N ILE A 185 -4.32 24.14 -2.52
CA ILE A 185 -5.51 24.50 -1.73
C ILE A 185 -6.31 23.25 -1.35
N THR A 186 -6.52 22.33 -2.28
CA THR A 186 -7.25 21.08 -2.00
C THR A 186 -6.52 20.23 -0.95
N LYS A 187 -5.21 20.05 -1.09
CA LYS A 187 -4.38 19.37 -0.09
C LYS A 187 -4.46 20.06 1.28
N GLN A 188 -4.38 21.38 1.31
CA GLN A 188 -4.49 22.14 2.55
C GLN A 188 -5.84 21.94 3.26
N VAL A 189 -6.93 21.91 2.49
CA VAL A 189 -8.28 21.67 3.05
C VAL A 189 -8.35 20.27 3.66
N LEU A 190 -7.83 19.24 2.98
CA LEU A 190 -7.74 17.88 3.52
C LEU A 190 -6.87 17.83 4.79
N ALA A 191 -5.74 18.54 4.78
CA ALA A 191 -4.85 18.62 5.94
C ALA A 191 -5.53 19.31 7.15
N ILE A 192 -6.35 20.34 6.91
CA ILE A 192 -7.14 21.01 7.97
C ILE A 192 -8.14 20.04 8.60
N TYR A 193 -8.86 19.24 7.79
CA TYR A 193 -9.77 18.22 8.31
C TYR A 193 -9.01 17.16 9.11
N GLY A 194 -7.92 16.62 8.57
CA GLY A 194 -7.09 15.64 9.25
C GLY A 194 -6.53 16.17 10.57
N ARG A 195 -6.13 17.46 10.64
CA ARG A 195 -5.62 18.09 11.86
C ARG A 195 -6.66 18.13 12.99
N ARG A 196 -7.92 18.37 12.69
CA ARG A 196 -8.98 18.37 13.70
C ARG A 196 -9.13 16.99 14.34
N ASN A 197 -9.15 15.96 13.53
CA ASN A 197 -9.23 14.58 13.97
C ASN A 197 -7.94 14.16 14.72
N HIS A 198 -6.79 14.62 14.26
CA HIS A 198 -5.51 14.40 14.93
C HIS A 198 -5.50 14.98 16.35
N LEU A 199 -5.96 16.21 16.56
CA LEU A 199 -6.08 16.81 17.88
C LEU A 199 -7.05 16.05 18.79
N TYR A 200 -8.15 15.53 18.24
CA TYR A 200 -9.04 14.63 18.97
C TYR A 200 -8.32 13.36 19.43
N GLN A 201 -7.61 12.68 18.52
CA GLN A 201 -6.84 11.49 18.87
C GLN A 201 -5.80 11.79 19.98
N LEU A 202 -5.06 12.89 19.88
CA LEU A 202 -4.12 13.30 20.91
C LEU A 202 -4.80 13.49 22.28
N SER A 203 -6.04 14.00 22.32
CA SER A 203 -6.79 14.18 23.56
C SER A 203 -7.16 12.88 24.28
N LEU A 204 -7.06 11.73 23.60
CA LEU A 204 -7.30 10.40 24.17
C LEU A 204 -6.08 9.80 24.87
N LEU A 205 -4.91 10.43 24.76
CA LEU A 205 -3.71 10.02 25.48
C LEU A 205 -3.88 10.24 26.97
N LYS A 206 -3.38 9.30 27.76
CA LYS A 206 -3.38 9.33 29.24
C LYS A 206 -1.99 9.66 29.76
N GLU A 207 -1.89 9.97 31.04
CA GLU A 207 -0.65 10.35 31.71
C GLU A 207 0.49 9.32 31.55
N ASN A 208 0.14 8.03 31.46
CA ASN A 208 1.13 6.95 31.32
C ASN A 208 1.42 6.57 29.87
N ASP A 209 0.87 7.29 28.89
CA ASP A 209 1.17 7.11 27.47
C ASP A 209 2.38 7.96 27.07
N ILE A 210 3.04 7.56 25.99
CA ILE A 210 4.21 8.26 25.45
C ILE A 210 3.87 8.78 24.06
N LEU A 211 4.07 10.07 23.84
CA LEU A 211 3.97 10.71 22.55
C LEU A 211 5.37 11.05 22.04
N ILE A 212 5.72 10.54 20.87
CA ILE A 212 6.94 10.88 20.16
C ILE A 212 6.51 11.69 18.93
N THR A 213 6.82 12.98 18.93
CA THR A 213 6.54 13.86 17.78
C THR A 213 7.82 14.11 17.01
N LEU A 214 7.84 13.76 15.74
CA LEU A 214 8.99 13.99 14.86
C LEU A 214 8.85 15.34 14.14
N GLY A 215 9.92 16.13 14.17
CA GLY A 215 10.03 17.36 13.38
C GLY A 215 10.38 17.03 11.92
N LEU A 216 9.37 16.78 11.11
CA LEU A 216 9.54 16.41 9.69
C LEU A 216 9.51 17.63 8.75
N GLU A 217 9.95 18.77 9.21
CA GLU A 217 10.03 20.00 8.39
C GLU A 217 10.95 19.79 7.17
N GLY A 218 10.43 20.07 5.98
CA GLY A 218 11.18 19.86 4.73
C GLY A 218 11.16 18.44 4.17
N PHE A 219 10.43 17.52 4.80
CA PHE A 219 10.17 16.19 4.24
C PHE A 219 8.75 16.13 3.63
N SER A 220 8.64 15.51 2.46
CA SER A 220 7.37 15.19 1.84
C SER A 220 7.03 13.73 2.08
N ASN A 221 5.74 13.42 2.24
CA ASN A 221 5.22 12.04 2.39
C ASN A 221 5.59 11.12 1.21
N MET A 222 6.05 11.68 0.08
CA MET A 222 6.49 10.95 -1.11
C MET A 222 8.01 10.90 -1.27
N ASN A 223 8.78 11.39 -0.29
CA ASN A 223 10.23 11.48 -0.42
C ASN A 223 10.96 10.25 0.12
N PHE A 224 10.67 9.10 -0.47
CA PHE A 224 11.26 7.80 -0.07
C PHE A 224 12.77 7.72 -0.34
N LYS A 225 13.33 8.56 -1.21
CA LYS A 225 14.79 8.65 -1.41
C LYS A 225 15.54 9.06 -0.14
N LYS A 226 14.86 9.72 0.79
CA LYS A 226 15.42 10.12 2.09
C LYS A 226 15.10 9.10 3.20
N ALA A 227 14.71 7.86 2.86
CA ALA A 227 14.33 6.85 3.85
C ALA A 227 15.42 6.67 4.93
N LYS A 228 16.70 6.56 4.55
CA LYS A 228 17.79 6.43 5.53
C LYS A 228 17.86 7.62 6.48
N THR A 229 17.78 8.85 5.97
CA THR A 229 17.77 10.05 6.81
C THR A 229 16.58 10.07 7.76
N LEU A 230 15.38 9.67 7.29
CA LEU A 230 14.18 9.60 8.13
C LEU A 230 14.30 8.53 9.23
N ILE A 231 14.93 7.40 8.93
CA ILE A 231 15.21 6.35 9.92
C ILE A 231 16.17 6.87 11.00
N ASP A 232 17.26 7.52 10.59
CA ASP A 232 18.25 8.08 11.52
C ASP A 232 17.64 9.17 12.42
N GLU A 233 16.79 10.04 11.88
CA GLU A 233 16.01 11.01 12.64
C GLU A 233 15.08 10.33 13.63
N GLY A 234 14.34 9.30 13.20
CA GLY A 234 13.46 8.51 14.06
C GLY A 234 14.21 7.89 15.25
N GLU A 235 15.41 7.34 15.04
CA GLU A 235 16.27 6.81 16.09
C GLU A 235 16.73 7.91 17.08
N LEU A 236 17.09 9.09 16.55
CA LEU A 236 17.45 10.23 17.35
C LEU A 236 16.30 10.65 18.29
N TYR A 237 15.10 10.82 17.75
CA TYR A 237 13.91 11.20 18.55
C TYR A 237 13.54 10.11 19.57
N ALA A 238 13.58 8.84 19.21
CA ALA A 238 13.33 7.73 20.13
C ALA A 238 14.36 7.71 21.29
N SER A 239 15.62 8.06 21.00
CA SER A 239 16.68 8.12 22.03
C SER A 239 16.43 9.22 23.09
N GLN A 240 15.77 10.30 22.70
CA GLN A 240 15.45 11.42 23.62
C GLN A 240 14.38 11.03 24.65
N VAL A 241 13.45 10.15 24.30
CA VAL A 241 12.38 9.65 25.19
C VAL A 241 12.74 8.32 25.85
N LYS A 242 13.98 7.87 25.77
CA LYS A 242 14.43 6.58 26.33
C LYS A 242 14.11 6.43 27.80
N ALA A 243 14.25 7.50 28.59
CA ALA A 243 13.95 7.48 30.01
C ALA A 243 12.46 7.21 30.30
N ASP A 244 11.57 7.75 29.45
CA ASP A 244 10.12 7.58 29.59
C ASP A 244 9.67 6.18 29.15
N LEU A 245 10.46 5.52 28.28
CA LEU A 245 10.21 4.14 27.83
C LEU A 245 10.63 3.09 28.87
N LEU A 246 11.57 3.41 29.81
CA LEU A 246 12.06 2.44 30.80
C LEU A 246 10.95 1.78 31.63
N PRO A 247 9.88 2.50 32.10
CA PRO A 247 8.79 1.86 32.83
C PRO A 247 7.94 0.88 32.04
N MET A 248 8.11 0.84 30.69
CA MET A 248 7.40 -0.07 29.79
C MET A 248 8.25 -1.29 29.41
N VAL A 249 9.49 -1.36 29.87
CA VAL A 249 10.39 -2.48 29.53
C VAL A 249 9.89 -3.75 30.23
N ALA A 250 9.67 -4.79 29.44
CA ALA A 250 9.34 -6.11 29.94
C ALA A 250 10.54 -6.74 30.66
N SER A 251 10.30 -7.65 31.58
CA SER A 251 11.36 -8.48 32.15
C SER A 251 12.05 -9.30 31.05
N GLU A 252 13.28 -9.74 31.32
CA GLU A 252 14.05 -10.51 30.33
C GLU A 252 13.38 -11.85 29.97
N GLU A 253 12.64 -12.41 30.92
CA GLU A 253 11.86 -13.62 30.71
C GLU A 253 10.64 -13.38 29.79
N GLU A 254 9.87 -12.33 30.06
CA GLU A 254 8.73 -11.93 29.21
C GLU A 254 9.18 -11.57 27.79
N TYR A 255 10.29 -10.84 27.65
CA TYR A 255 10.87 -10.53 26.36
C TYR A 255 11.30 -11.79 25.59
N ARG A 256 11.93 -12.76 26.26
CA ARG A 256 12.34 -14.05 25.68
C ARG A 256 11.14 -14.85 25.21
N GLN A 257 10.08 -14.90 26.00
CA GLN A 257 8.83 -15.58 25.65
C GLN A 257 8.16 -14.91 24.45
N ALA A 258 8.03 -13.58 24.44
CA ALA A 258 7.46 -12.84 23.32
C ALA A 258 8.28 -13.05 22.03
N LYS A 259 9.61 -12.97 22.12
CA LYS A 259 10.52 -13.22 20.98
C LYS A 259 10.40 -14.64 20.44
N SER A 260 10.29 -15.62 21.33
CA SER A 260 10.09 -17.04 20.96
C SER A 260 8.75 -17.22 20.24
N PHE A 261 7.68 -16.59 20.72
CA PHE A 261 6.35 -16.62 20.13
C PHE A 261 6.33 -16.00 18.72
N VAL A 262 6.91 -14.81 18.55
CA VAL A 262 7.06 -14.15 17.25
C VAL A 262 7.86 -15.03 16.28
N SER A 263 9.00 -15.55 16.74
CA SER A 263 9.86 -16.41 15.91
C SER A 263 9.19 -17.72 15.49
N ALA A 264 8.37 -18.31 16.36
CA ALA A 264 7.65 -19.55 16.05
C ALA A 264 6.57 -19.34 14.97
N ARG A 265 5.94 -18.16 14.95
CA ARG A 265 4.95 -17.78 13.94
C ARG A 265 5.56 -17.33 12.61
N LYS A 266 6.79 -16.80 12.65
CA LYS A 266 7.53 -16.32 11.47
C LYS A 266 8.16 -17.41 10.62
N LYS A 267 8.24 -18.67 11.08
CA LYS A 267 8.87 -19.76 10.31
C LYS A 267 8.18 -19.86 8.94
N PRO A 268 8.93 -19.71 7.84
CA PRO A 268 8.38 -19.91 6.52
C PRO A 268 7.92 -21.37 6.43
N LYS A 269 6.61 -21.58 6.34
CA LYS A 269 6.10 -22.85 5.85
C LYS A 269 6.43 -22.88 4.37
N GLU A 270 7.03 -23.97 3.89
CA GLU A 270 7.05 -24.23 2.45
C GLU A 270 5.59 -24.22 1.99
N LEU A 271 5.24 -23.25 1.16
CA LEU A 271 3.90 -23.10 0.68
C LEU A 271 3.73 -23.95 -0.57
N ILE A 272 2.95 -25.01 -0.47
CA ILE A 272 2.48 -25.80 -1.62
C ILE A 272 1.14 -25.22 -2.02
N VAL A 273 0.97 -24.91 -3.28
CA VAL A 273 -0.30 -24.42 -3.84
C VAL A 273 -1.05 -25.63 -4.39
N ASP A 274 -2.11 -26.03 -3.73
CA ASP A 274 -2.88 -27.22 -4.11
C ASP A 274 -3.84 -26.94 -5.28
N TYR A 275 -4.35 -25.71 -5.38
CA TYR A 275 -5.21 -25.29 -6.50
C TYR A 275 -5.06 -23.80 -6.79
N ILE A 276 -5.43 -23.40 -8.01
CA ILE A 276 -5.46 -22.01 -8.46
C ILE A 276 -6.91 -21.64 -8.79
N GLU A 277 -7.39 -20.56 -8.20
CA GLU A 277 -8.67 -19.96 -8.49
C GLU A 277 -8.48 -18.63 -9.23
N ILE A 278 -9.09 -18.49 -10.41
CA ILE A 278 -9.05 -17.24 -11.16
C ILE A 278 -10.43 -16.57 -11.12
N LYS A 279 -10.51 -15.42 -10.44
CA LYS A 279 -11.69 -14.57 -10.38
C LYS A 279 -11.67 -13.57 -11.52
N ALA A 280 -11.93 -14.07 -12.75
CA ALA A 280 -11.91 -13.24 -13.94
C ALA A 280 -13.00 -12.16 -13.91
N PRO A 281 -12.68 -10.88 -14.21
CA PRO A 281 -13.68 -9.83 -14.32
C PRO A 281 -14.66 -10.09 -15.47
N LYS A 282 -15.89 -9.59 -15.34
CA LYS A 282 -16.89 -9.71 -16.41
C LYS A 282 -16.33 -9.25 -17.77
N LYS A 283 -16.61 -10.00 -18.82
CA LYS A 283 -16.17 -9.78 -20.22
C LYS A 283 -14.68 -10.06 -20.51
N ILE A 284 -13.92 -10.60 -19.56
CA ILE A 284 -12.56 -11.09 -19.80
C ILE A 284 -12.58 -12.61 -19.71
N PRO A 285 -12.25 -13.33 -20.78
CA PRO A 285 -12.25 -14.79 -20.77
C PRO A 285 -11.19 -15.33 -19.79
N PRO A 286 -11.52 -16.27 -18.89
CA PRO A 286 -10.55 -16.88 -17.97
C PRO A 286 -9.30 -17.44 -18.66
N PRO A 287 -9.37 -18.11 -19.83
CA PRO A 287 -8.17 -18.62 -20.51
C PRO A 287 -7.12 -17.57 -20.88
N LEU A 288 -7.51 -16.30 -21.01
CA LEU A 288 -6.56 -15.21 -21.26
C LEU A 288 -5.67 -14.96 -20.03
N ILE A 289 -6.21 -15.17 -18.84
CA ILE A 289 -5.49 -15.03 -17.55
C ILE A 289 -4.72 -16.34 -17.31
N GLU A 290 -5.39 -17.48 -17.39
CA GLU A 290 -4.82 -18.83 -17.18
C GLU A 290 -3.56 -19.05 -18.02
N GLY A 291 -3.59 -18.69 -19.30
CA GLY A 291 -2.46 -18.82 -20.21
C GLY A 291 -1.22 -17.97 -19.90
N LYS A 292 -1.29 -17.15 -18.85
CA LYS A 292 -0.18 -16.32 -18.34
C LYS A 292 0.36 -16.79 -17.01
N ILE A 293 -0.28 -17.76 -16.36
CA ILE A 293 0.09 -18.28 -15.06
C ILE A 293 0.84 -19.60 -15.27
N ASN A 294 2.09 -19.63 -14.82
CA ASN A 294 2.99 -20.78 -14.93
C ASN A 294 3.15 -21.56 -13.62
N ILE A 295 2.36 -21.20 -12.59
CA ILE A 295 2.35 -21.93 -11.32
C ILE A 295 1.65 -23.28 -11.51
N THR A 296 2.29 -24.36 -11.04
CA THR A 296 1.76 -25.72 -11.13
C THR A 296 1.12 -26.11 -9.78
N PRO A 297 -0.19 -26.45 -9.74
CA PRO A 297 -0.81 -27.00 -8.55
C PRO A 297 -0.12 -28.28 -8.06
N GLY A 298 0.00 -28.43 -6.75
CA GLY A 298 0.70 -29.54 -6.10
C GLY A 298 2.20 -29.32 -5.90
N GLU A 299 2.75 -28.24 -6.44
CA GLU A 299 4.16 -27.90 -6.29
C GLU A 299 4.39 -26.75 -5.30
N LYS A 300 5.64 -26.64 -4.83
CA LYS A 300 6.05 -25.50 -4.00
C LYS A 300 5.94 -24.20 -4.78
N LEU A 301 5.28 -23.22 -4.18
CA LEU A 301 5.15 -21.89 -4.78
C LEU A 301 6.53 -21.25 -4.98
N ASP A 302 6.88 -21.02 -6.24
CA ASP A 302 7.97 -20.14 -6.61
C ASP A 302 7.44 -18.70 -6.72
N ILE A 303 7.79 -17.88 -5.74
CA ILE A 303 7.32 -16.50 -5.67
C ILE A 303 7.85 -15.65 -6.82
N ASP A 304 9.07 -15.90 -7.29
CA ASP A 304 9.66 -15.12 -8.38
C ASP A 304 8.93 -15.43 -9.70
N THR A 305 8.54 -16.68 -9.93
CA THR A 305 7.69 -17.07 -11.06
C THR A 305 6.31 -16.42 -10.95
N LEU A 306 5.68 -16.43 -9.76
CA LEU A 306 4.38 -15.78 -9.58
C LEU A 306 4.46 -14.27 -9.84
N GLU A 307 5.48 -13.59 -9.32
CA GLU A 307 5.70 -12.15 -9.55
C GLU A 307 5.86 -11.84 -11.05
N GLN A 308 6.60 -12.68 -11.76
CA GLN A 308 6.77 -12.53 -13.21
C GLN A 308 5.45 -12.74 -13.96
N ASP A 309 4.65 -13.73 -13.59
CA ASP A 309 3.35 -14.02 -14.18
C ASP A 309 2.37 -12.85 -13.95
N ILE A 310 2.28 -12.36 -12.72
CA ILE A 310 1.45 -11.19 -12.36
C ILE A 310 1.91 -9.94 -13.12
N THR A 311 3.22 -9.72 -13.21
CA THR A 311 3.79 -8.59 -13.95
C THR A 311 3.48 -8.69 -15.46
N ASN A 312 3.61 -9.88 -16.05
CA ASN A 312 3.28 -10.12 -17.45
C ASN A 312 1.79 -9.94 -17.75
N LEU A 313 0.95 -10.32 -16.80
CA LEU A 313 -0.49 -10.14 -16.91
C LEU A 313 -0.86 -8.65 -16.79
N TYR A 314 -0.29 -7.92 -15.84
CA TYR A 314 -0.45 -6.47 -15.68
C TYR A 314 0.04 -5.70 -16.91
N ALA A 315 1.18 -6.10 -17.47
CA ALA A 315 1.77 -5.47 -18.66
C ALA A 315 0.90 -5.54 -19.92
N THR A 316 -0.15 -6.39 -19.93
CA THR A 316 -1.14 -6.40 -21.03
C THR A 316 -1.89 -5.07 -21.16
N GLY A 317 -1.94 -4.26 -20.09
CA GLY A 317 -2.64 -2.98 -20.03
C GLY A 317 -4.16 -3.10 -19.88
N LEU A 318 -4.69 -4.31 -19.70
CA LEU A 318 -6.13 -4.58 -19.55
C LEU A 318 -6.65 -4.34 -18.14
N PHE A 319 -5.76 -4.42 -17.16
CA PHE A 319 -6.11 -4.38 -15.75
C PHE A 319 -5.60 -3.11 -15.08
N GLU A 320 -6.35 -2.61 -14.13
CA GLU A 320 -5.93 -1.53 -13.23
C GLU A 320 -4.91 -2.07 -12.24
N ARG A 321 -5.22 -3.25 -11.68
CA ARG A 321 -4.34 -4.01 -10.78
C ARG A 321 -4.72 -5.48 -10.81
N ILE A 322 -3.87 -6.32 -10.25
CA ILE A 322 -4.09 -7.74 -10.10
C ILE A 322 -3.85 -8.09 -8.64
N ASP A 323 -4.95 -8.26 -7.91
CA ASP A 323 -4.91 -8.74 -6.55
C ASP A 323 -4.66 -10.25 -6.56
N TYR A 324 -3.85 -10.75 -5.64
CA TYR A 324 -3.71 -12.18 -5.41
C TYR A 324 -3.51 -12.46 -3.91
N THR A 325 -3.96 -13.61 -3.49
CA THR A 325 -3.89 -14.03 -2.09
C THR A 325 -3.73 -15.54 -2.00
N ILE A 326 -3.19 -15.97 -0.87
CA ILE A 326 -3.15 -17.39 -0.51
C ILE A 326 -4.28 -17.61 0.51
N THR A 327 -5.21 -18.50 0.17
CA THR A 327 -6.28 -18.91 1.07
C THR A 327 -5.96 -20.29 1.62
N GLN A 328 -6.20 -20.51 2.90
CA GLN A 328 -6.08 -21.82 3.51
C GLN A 328 -7.50 -22.35 3.75
N MET A 329 -7.82 -23.51 3.15
CA MET A 329 -9.04 -24.27 3.41
C MET A 329 -8.64 -25.65 3.91
N ASP A 330 -8.90 -25.91 5.20
CA ASP A 330 -8.43 -27.09 5.90
C ASP A 330 -6.89 -27.22 5.83
N GLU A 331 -6.38 -28.29 5.20
CA GLU A 331 -4.95 -28.52 4.98
C GLU A 331 -4.46 -27.98 3.62
N ASN A 332 -5.35 -27.56 2.73
CA ASN A 332 -5.03 -27.12 1.37
C ASN A 332 -4.82 -25.60 1.27
N HIS A 333 -3.85 -25.21 0.45
CA HIS A 333 -3.61 -23.81 0.12
C HIS A 333 -4.03 -23.52 -1.32
N GLY A 334 -4.91 -22.56 -1.50
CA GLY A 334 -5.33 -22.05 -2.80
C GLY A 334 -4.67 -20.73 -3.14
N LEU A 335 -4.17 -20.59 -4.36
CA LEU A 335 -3.77 -19.30 -4.92
C LEU A 335 -4.98 -18.69 -5.64
N THR A 336 -5.55 -17.65 -5.09
CA THR A 336 -6.62 -16.88 -5.75
C THR A 336 -6.01 -15.69 -6.47
N ILE A 337 -6.24 -15.56 -7.78
CA ILE A 337 -5.82 -14.43 -8.62
C ILE A 337 -7.08 -13.69 -9.05
N ALA A 338 -7.18 -12.42 -8.68
CA ALA A 338 -8.34 -11.57 -8.89
C ALA A 338 -7.97 -10.27 -9.63
N PRO A 339 -7.84 -10.29 -10.98
CA PRO A 339 -7.55 -9.10 -11.74
C PRO A 339 -8.69 -8.09 -11.67
N VAL A 340 -8.37 -6.84 -11.40
CA VAL A 340 -9.31 -5.71 -11.38
C VAL A 340 -9.26 -5.02 -12.73
N LYS A 341 -10.38 -5.05 -13.45
CA LYS A 341 -10.46 -4.37 -14.75
C LYS A 341 -10.47 -2.86 -14.56
N LYS A 342 -9.81 -2.13 -15.46
CA LYS A 342 -9.88 -0.67 -15.52
C LYS A 342 -11.35 -0.21 -15.64
N PRO A 343 -11.89 0.54 -14.65
CA PRO A 343 -13.29 0.97 -14.68
C PRO A 343 -13.58 1.97 -15.79
N TRP A 344 -12.55 2.66 -16.31
CA TRP A 344 -12.66 3.61 -17.42
C TRP A 344 -12.55 2.98 -18.82
N GLY A 345 -12.33 1.64 -18.93
CA GLY A 345 -12.35 0.95 -20.23
C GLY A 345 -13.76 0.62 -20.75
N PRO A 346 -13.91 0.05 -21.96
CA PRO A 346 -12.85 -0.55 -22.81
C PRO A 346 -12.20 0.42 -23.81
N ASN A 347 -12.70 1.63 -23.99
CA ASN A 347 -12.15 2.58 -24.93
C ASN A 347 -11.26 3.56 -24.18
N TYR A 348 -10.00 3.65 -24.59
CA TYR A 348 -8.99 4.46 -23.91
C TYR A 348 -8.56 5.62 -24.79
N LEU A 349 -8.41 6.78 -24.18
CA LEU A 349 -7.87 7.99 -24.77
C LEU A 349 -6.55 8.30 -24.06
N TYR A 350 -5.47 8.31 -24.83
CA TYR A 350 -4.16 8.70 -24.33
C TYR A 350 -3.90 10.15 -24.79
N ILE A 351 -3.65 11.01 -23.81
CA ILE A 351 -3.23 12.39 -24.06
C ILE A 351 -1.75 12.44 -23.74
N GLY A 352 -0.92 12.69 -24.71
CA GLY A 352 0.54 12.78 -24.58
C GLY A 352 1.09 13.95 -25.37
N ALA A 353 2.37 14.16 -25.24
CA ALA A 353 3.09 15.18 -26.01
C ALA A 353 4.43 14.63 -26.49
N GLN A 354 4.86 15.05 -27.66
CA GLN A 354 6.22 14.85 -28.15
C GLN A 354 6.95 16.20 -28.12
N ALA A 355 8.09 16.24 -27.43
CA ALA A 355 9.02 17.36 -27.51
C ALA A 355 10.24 16.89 -28.29
N ASP A 356 10.55 17.56 -29.40
CA ASP A 356 11.76 17.35 -30.18
C ASP A 356 12.54 18.66 -30.22
N SER A 357 13.86 18.59 -30.13
CA SER A 357 14.73 19.78 -30.20
C SER A 357 14.65 20.54 -31.54
N THR A 358 14.05 19.93 -32.55
CA THR A 358 13.90 20.49 -33.92
C THR A 358 12.45 20.76 -34.33
N ARG A 359 11.47 20.43 -33.49
CA ARG A 359 10.05 20.60 -33.77
C ARG A 359 9.33 21.14 -32.56
N ASP A 360 8.37 21.99 -32.80
CA ASP A 360 7.47 22.51 -31.80
C ASP A 360 6.72 21.40 -31.03
N PHE A 361 6.19 21.74 -29.86
CA PHE A 361 5.36 20.87 -29.04
C PHE A 361 4.19 20.26 -29.85
N ASN A 362 4.21 18.94 -30.04
CA ASN A 362 3.15 18.21 -30.74
C ASN A 362 2.28 17.46 -29.73
N PRO A 363 1.06 17.95 -29.44
CA PRO A 363 0.11 17.19 -28.65
C PRO A 363 -0.33 15.94 -29.40
N MET A 364 -0.42 14.82 -28.69
CA MET A 364 -0.93 13.57 -29.23
C MET A 364 -2.24 13.22 -28.53
N LEU A 365 -3.23 12.91 -29.34
CA LEU A 365 -4.45 12.23 -28.93
C LEU A 365 -4.47 10.86 -29.58
N ARG A 366 -4.52 9.80 -28.77
CA ARG A 366 -4.61 8.42 -29.27
C ARG A 366 -5.87 7.76 -28.76
N TYR A 367 -6.53 7.11 -29.69
CA TYR A 367 -7.66 6.22 -29.46
C TYR A 367 -7.22 4.75 -29.59
#